data_6c779c36728553b54adeca4b5382a013
#
_entry.id   6c779c36728553b54adeca4b5382a013
#
_cell.length_a   1.000
_cell.length_b   1.000
_cell.length_c   1.000
_cell.angle_alpha   90.00
_cell.angle_beta   90.00
_cell.angle_gamma   90.00
#
_symmetry.space_group_name_H-M   'P 1'
#
loop_
_entity.id
_entity.type
_entity.pdbx_description
1 polymer ?
#
loop_
_entity_poly.entity_id
_entity_poly.type
_entity_poly.pdbx_seq_one_letter_code
_entity_poly.pdbx_strand_id
1 'polypeptide(L)'
;MLLATASTMVAMAQQDGTLRLTLDDAINIALSENPTIKVADQEITKQEYAKKGTLANLLPSVDFSAAFNRAIKQQVVYMGGDMGGLGSLGSNSSTDGEGSDNKAEASSEAANKGFKMGRTNTWSLGFSGSMPLINAQLWKQLKLSADEVEMAVEKARSSRLSMVSQVRQSFYGVLLAEASHQAIKENYDNAQQKYTDIKQKYEHGLSSEYDLIRAEVAVKNVEPNLLDAENSITLAKWRLKALIGIDLDTDITLADSLENYTDTLYAEYMKVDTTMVAGSSEMRQLDIQGRELLKARDIAKAAYYPTLNLSLSYQWNAMANDFKFKNYMWNPYSVLAVQLNIPLLSFGRRHYSLQQTKVQISQLQLTRIDTERSLMLGVRQYSDKMLTGIKQYDSANEGVSLARKGYDIATKRYDTGAGTLLEVNDSQLALTQAQLSRSQAIYNFLVAKAQLDETMGIDYTPTSENK
;
A
#
# COMPACT_ATOMS: atom_id res chain seq x y z
N MET A 1 -19.27 12.35 9.73
CA MET A 1 -19.93 12.11 11.02
C MET A 1 -19.53 10.77 11.65
N LEU A 2 -18.44 10.12 11.18
CA LEU A 2 -17.91 8.83 11.67
C LEU A 2 -16.60 8.97 12.50
N LEU A 3 -16.08 10.19 12.66
CA LEU A 3 -14.84 10.45 13.41
C LEU A 3 -15.05 10.62 14.94
N ALA A 4 -16.29 10.67 15.42
CA ALA A 4 -16.59 10.90 16.83
C ALA A 4 -16.77 9.60 17.65
N THR A 5 -16.93 8.44 17.02
CA THR A 5 -17.22 7.18 17.72
C THR A 5 -15.99 6.39 18.16
N ALA A 6 -14.84 6.58 17.48
CA ALA A 6 -13.59 5.89 17.85
C ALA A 6 -12.96 6.45 19.14
N SER A 7 -13.06 7.78 19.36
CA SER A 7 -12.55 8.41 20.60
C SER A 7 -13.32 8.00 21.87
N THR A 8 -14.55 7.54 21.74
CA THR A 8 -15.36 7.10 22.91
C THR A 8 -15.09 5.66 23.32
N MET A 9 -14.63 4.77 22.43
CA MET A 9 -14.25 3.41 22.80
C MET A 9 -12.93 3.33 23.58
N VAL A 10 -11.96 4.18 23.24
CA VAL A 10 -10.69 4.27 23.99
C VAL A 10 -10.90 4.83 25.41
N ALA A 11 -11.92 5.66 25.61
CA ALA A 11 -12.21 6.27 26.92
C ALA A 11 -12.87 5.30 27.94
N MET A 12 -13.50 4.21 27.52
CA MET A 12 -14.13 3.25 28.42
C MET A 12 -13.19 2.13 28.94
N ALA A 13 -12.03 1.93 28.34
CA ALA A 13 -11.05 0.91 28.76
C ALA A 13 -10.01 1.42 29.78
N GLN A 14 -10.09 2.68 30.18
CA GLN A 14 -9.14 3.31 31.10
C GLN A 14 -9.62 3.26 32.55
N GLN A 15 -9.65 2.07 33.15
CA GLN A 15 -9.59 1.91 34.59
C GLN A 15 -8.13 1.67 35.00
N ASP A 16 -7.59 2.55 35.83
CA ASP A 16 -6.21 2.50 36.40
C ASP A 16 -5.00 2.71 35.46
N GLY A 17 -5.13 3.53 34.39
CA GLY A 17 -3.97 3.92 33.57
C GLY A 17 -3.43 2.81 32.66
N THR A 18 -3.89 1.55 32.76
CA THR A 18 -3.52 0.42 31.90
C THR A 18 -4.65 0.09 30.92
N LEU A 19 -4.32 -0.02 29.64
CA LEU A 19 -5.29 -0.39 28.61
C LEU A 19 -5.38 -1.92 28.51
N ARG A 20 -6.53 -2.49 28.88
CA ARG A 20 -6.79 -3.91 28.70
C ARG A 20 -7.31 -4.18 27.30
N LEU A 21 -6.58 -4.98 26.51
CA LEU A 21 -6.85 -5.26 25.11
C LEU A 21 -7.29 -6.71 24.91
N THR A 22 -8.41 -6.92 24.23
CA THR A 22 -8.76 -8.18 23.59
C THR A 22 -8.17 -8.23 22.18
N LEU A 23 -8.17 -9.40 21.54
CA LEU A 23 -7.73 -9.54 20.15
C LEU A 23 -8.60 -8.67 19.21
N ASP A 24 -9.91 -8.66 19.42
CA ASP A 24 -10.84 -7.88 18.61
C ASP A 24 -10.62 -6.37 18.78
N ASP A 25 -10.33 -5.89 20.00
CA ASP A 25 -9.99 -4.48 20.24
C ASP A 25 -8.70 -4.10 19.51
N ALA A 26 -7.65 -4.92 19.59
CA ALA A 26 -6.40 -4.69 18.93
C ALA A 26 -6.56 -4.59 17.40
N ILE A 27 -7.37 -5.47 16.79
CA ILE A 27 -7.67 -5.44 15.36
C ILE A 27 -8.45 -4.17 14.98
N ASN A 28 -9.49 -3.81 15.75
CA ASN A 28 -10.31 -2.63 15.48
C ASN A 28 -9.49 -1.33 15.57
N ILE A 29 -8.63 -1.21 16.59
CA ILE A 29 -7.73 -0.06 16.75
C ILE A 29 -6.75 0.01 15.56
N ALA A 30 -6.13 -1.12 15.18
CA ALA A 30 -5.22 -1.16 14.04
C ALA A 30 -5.89 -0.74 12.74
N LEU A 31 -7.11 -1.20 12.48
CA LEU A 31 -7.86 -0.85 11.27
C LEU A 31 -8.29 0.62 11.23
N SER A 32 -8.45 1.28 12.40
CA SER A 32 -8.85 2.68 12.48
C SER A 32 -7.65 3.64 12.57
N GLU A 33 -6.59 3.27 13.30
CA GLU A 33 -5.51 4.20 13.65
C GLU A 33 -4.23 3.98 12.85
N ASN A 34 -3.98 2.78 12.33
CA ASN A 34 -2.72 2.49 11.66
C ASN A 34 -2.55 3.36 10.39
N PRO A 35 -1.40 4.06 10.24
CA PRO A 35 -1.12 4.92 9.09
C PRO A 35 -1.18 4.19 7.74
N THR A 36 -0.80 2.91 7.67
CA THR A 36 -0.84 2.12 6.43
C THR A 36 -2.26 1.95 5.90
N ILE A 37 -3.23 1.73 6.78
CA ILE A 37 -4.65 1.63 6.42
C ILE A 37 -5.18 3.00 5.98
N LYS A 38 -4.84 4.07 6.72
CA LYS A 38 -5.21 5.44 6.34
C LYS A 38 -4.66 5.84 4.97
N VAL A 39 -3.42 5.43 4.64
CA VAL A 39 -2.83 5.65 3.31
C VAL A 39 -3.58 4.86 2.24
N ALA A 40 -3.96 3.61 2.51
CA ALA A 40 -4.73 2.80 1.56
C ALA A 40 -6.12 3.43 1.26
N ASP A 41 -6.79 3.99 2.27
CA ASP A 41 -8.07 4.69 2.10
C ASP A 41 -7.91 6.02 1.34
N GLN A 42 -6.81 6.74 1.57
CA GLN A 42 -6.48 7.94 0.78
C GLN A 42 -6.16 7.61 -0.68
N GLU A 43 -5.57 6.44 -0.96
CA GLU A 43 -5.34 6.00 -2.35
C GLU A 43 -6.65 5.78 -3.10
N ILE A 44 -7.70 5.25 -2.44
CA ILE A 44 -9.04 5.16 -3.04
C ILE A 44 -9.54 6.56 -3.42
N THR A 45 -9.49 7.50 -2.48
CA THR A 45 -9.91 8.89 -2.70
C THR A 45 -9.12 9.54 -3.84
N LYS A 46 -7.82 9.31 -3.92
CA LYS A 46 -6.95 9.78 -5.00
C LYS A 46 -7.39 9.24 -6.36
N GLN A 47 -7.72 7.95 -6.45
CA GLN A 47 -8.20 7.36 -7.71
C GLN A 47 -9.61 7.86 -8.10
N GLU A 48 -10.47 8.16 -7.11
CA GLU A 48 -11.75 8.82 -7.38
C GLU A 48 -11.56 10.22 -7.98
N TYR A 49 -10.61 11.02 -7.46
CA TYR A 49 -10.26 12.31 -8.07
C TYR A 49 -9.62 12.15 -9.44
N ALA A 50 -8.79 11.14 -9.66
CA ALA A 50 -8.23 10.84 -10.98
C ALA A 50 -9.35 10.50 -12.00
N LYS A 51 -10.37 9.71 -11.60
CA LYS A 51 -11.56 9.45 -12.41
C LYS A 51 -12.34 10.72 -12.73
N LYS A 52 -12.54 11.61 -11.73
CA LYS A 52 -13.18 12.92 -11.95
C LYS A 52 -12.35 13.78 -12.91
N GLY A 53 -11.00 13.75 -12.79
CA GLY A 53 -10.07 14.41 -13.71
C GLY A 53 -10.18 13.87 -15.14
N THR A 54 -10.32 12.55 -15.29
CA THR A 54 -10.55 11.92 -16.60
C THR A 54 -11.89 12.37 -17.22
N LEU A 55 -12.93 12.49 -16.39
CA LEU A 55 -14.23 13.06 -16.84
C LEU A 55 -14.08 14.53 -17.25
N ALA A 56 -13.32 15.32 -16.50
CA ALA A 56 -13.07 16.74 -16.79
C ALA A 56 -12.40 16.95 -18.16
N ASN A 57 -11.62 16.00 -18.66
CA ASN A 57 -11.04 16.05 -20.00
C ASN A 57 -12.10 15.99 -21.14
N LEU A 58 -13.34 15.65 -20.83
CA LEU A 58 -14.46 15.70 -21.78
C LEU A 58 -15.21 17.03 -21.73
N LEU A 59 -14.94 17.87 -20.74
CA LEU A 59 -15.57 19.18 -20.56
C LEU A 59 -14.75 20.27 -21.27
N PRO A 60 -15.35 21.43 -21.59
CA PRO A 60 -14.61 22.54 -22.18
C PRO A 60 -13.55 23.07 -21.21
N SER A 61 -12.34 23.28 -21.75
CA SER A 61 -11.28 24.05 -21.09
C SER A 61 -11.31 25.50 -21.61
N VAL A 62 -10.99 26.48 -20.75
CA VAL A 62 -10.82 27.86 -21.12
C VAL A 62 -9.51 28.35 -20.51
N ASP A 63 -8.62 28.83 -21.37
CA ASP A 63 -7.33 29.30 -20.99
C ASP A 63 -7.16 30.79 -21.39
N PHE A 64 -6.50 31.59 -20.56
CA PHE A 64 -6.03 32.91 -20.91
C PHE A 64 -4.52 32.85 -21.18
N SER A 65 -4.12 33.40 -22.31
CA SER A 65 -2.71 33.49 -22.69
C SER A 65 -2.31 34.91 -23.01
N ALA A 66 -1.11 35.32 -22.57
CA ALA A 66 -0.48 36.54 -22.91
C ALA A 66 0.93 36.24 -23.40
N ALA A 67 1.28 36.74 -24.58
CA ALA A 67 2.62 36.56 -25.13
C ALA A 67 3.18 37.86 -25.69
N PHE A 68 4.46 38.09 -25.44
CA PHE A 68 5.25 39.12 -26.06
C PHE A 68 6.36 38.49 -26.90
N ASN A 69 6.39 38.81 -28.19
CA ASN A 69 7.41 38.35 -29.10
C ASN A 69 8.17 39.53 -29.68
N ARG A 70 9.49 39.52 -29.54
CA ARG A 70 10.37 40.48 -30.20
C ARG A 70 11.16 39.80 -31.28
N ALA A 71 10.97 40.25 -32.52
CA ALA A 71 11.77 39.78 -33.65
C ALA A 71 13.15 40.41 -33.60
N ILE A 72 14.20 39.63 -33.37
CA ILE A 72 15.61 40.06 -33.45
C ILE A 72 15.97 40.40 -34.88
N LYS A 73 15.47 39.60 -35.84
CA LYS A 73 15.56 39.84 -37.27
C LYS A 73 14.19 39.63 -37.88
N GLN A 74 13.65 40.66 -38.54
CA GLN A 74 12.35 40.57 -39.19
C GLN A 74 12.39 39.61 -40.39
N GLN A 75 11.30 38.87 -40.60
CA GLN A 75 11.16 38.01 -41.75
C GLN A 75 11.07 38.87 -43.03
N VAL A 76 11.86 38.51 -44.03
CA VAL A 76 11.79 39.10 -45.36
C VAL A 76 11.05 38.14 -46.26
N VAL A 77 9.99 38.62 -46.89
CA VAL A 77 9.21 37.86 -47.86
C VAL A 77 9.55 38.33 -49.24
N TYR A 78 9.98 37.42 -50.09
CA TYR A 78 10.25 37.65 -51.49
C TYR A 78 8.99 37.29 -52.29
N MET A 79 8.33 38.28 -52.89
CA MET A 79 7.22 38.00 -53.81
C MET A 79 7.78 37.77 -55.22
N GLY A 80 7.66 36.55 -55.72
CA GLY A 80 7.98 36.25 -57.12
C GLY A 80 7.03 37.00 -58.07
N GLY A 81 7.54 37.47 -59.18
CA GLY A 81 7.09 38.52 -60.06
C GLY A 81 5.73 38.39 -60.79
N ASP A 82 4.66 37.86 -60.21
CA ASP A 82 3.35 37.78 -60.89
C ASP A 82 2.20 38.49 -60.17
N MET A 83 2.48 39.24 -59.11
CA MET A 83 1.49 40.04 -58.37
C MET A 83 1.83 41.53 -58.33
N GLY A 84 2.17 42.09 -59.45
CA GLY A 84 2.55 43.52 -59.62
C GLY A 84 1.42 44.54 -59.34
N GLY A 85 0.24 44.12 -58.86
CA GLY A 85 -0.89 45.00 -58.62
C GLY A 85 -1.14 45.48 -57.19
N LEU A 86 -0.53 44.85 -56.18
CA LEU A 86 -0.81 45.18 -54.77
C LEU A 86 0.19 46.10 -54.09
N GLY A 87 1.35 46.40 -54.74
CA GLY A 87 2.38 47.30 -54.21
C GLY A 87 2.04 48.78 -54.29
N SER A 88 0.97 49.14 -55.00
CA SER A 88 0.61 50.53 -55.24
C SER A 88 -0.35 51.16 -54.22
N LEU A 89 -0.76 50.43 -53.16
CA LEU A 89 -1.71 50.97 -52.17
C LEU A 89 -1.04 51.63 -50.94
N GLY A 90 0.26 51.82 -50.95
CA GLY A 90 1.00 52.32 -49.76
C GLY A 90 1.85 53.56 -49.95
N SER A 91 1.93 54.23 -51.09
CA SER A 91 2.70 55.47 -51.25
C SER A 91 1.90 56.58 -51.92
N ASN A 92 1.20 57.34 -51.04
CA ASN A 92 0.67 58.62 -51.40
C ASN A 92 1.82 59.68 -51.28
N SER A 93 2.53 59.97 -52.34
CA SER A 93 3.30 61.18 -52.42
C SER A 93 3.10 61.73 -53.84
N SER A 94 2.33 62.80 -53.89
CA SER A 94 2.20 63.69 -55.02
C SER A 94 3.55 64.29 -55.39
N THR A 95 4.02 64.09 -56.63
CA THR A 95 4.84 65.05 -57.35
C THR A 95 4.63 64.82 -58.84
N ASP A 96 4.14 65.86 -59.50
CA ASP A 96 4.10 66.04 -60.94
C ASP A 96 5.52 66.04 -61.54
N GLY A 97 5.68 65.41 -62.68
CA GLY A 97 6.95 65.54 -63.47
C GLY A 97 7.04 64.48 -64.58
N GLU A 98 6.89 64.95 -65.82
CA GLU A 98 7.09 64.25 -67.10
C GLU A 98 8.43 63.50 -67.17
N GLY A 99 8.43 62.34 -67.89
CA GLY A 99 9.70 61.76 -68.39
C GLY A 99 9.68 60.25 -68.57
N SER A 100 9.40 59.85 -69.75
CA SER A 100 9.48 58.66 -70.56
C SER A 100 10.67 57.72 -70.23
N ASP A 101 10.41 56.40 -70.40
CA ASP A 101 11.38 55.37 -70.79
C ASP A 101 12.46 54.93 -69.73
N ASN A 102 12.10 54.35 -68.62
CA ASN A 102 12.95 53.38 -67.89
C ASN A 102 12.11 52.57 -66.82
N LYS A 103 10.95 52.14 -67.17
CA LYS A 103 10.02 51.43 -66.20
C LYS A 103 10.27 49.93 -66.10
N ALA A 104 11.06 49.31 -66.97
CA ALA A 104 11.24 47.87 -66.99
C ALA A 104 12.36 47.35 -66.07
N GLU A 105 13.43 48.13 -65.88
CA GLU A 105 14.59 47.72 -65.04
C GLU A 105 14.39 48.03 -63.54
N ALA A 106 13.68 49.09 -63.21
CA ALA A 106 13.35 49.42 -61.80
C ALA A 106 12.36 48.46 -61.15
N SER A 107 11.50 47.76 -61.90
CA SER A 107 10.55 46.80 -61.40
C SER A 107 11.17 45.44 -61.06
N SER A 108 12.24 45.04 -61.76
CA SER A 108 12.98 43.80 -61.50
C SER A 108 13.94 43.90 -60.29
N GLU A 109 14.55 45.07 -60.04
CA GLU A 109 15.38 45.29 -58.84
C GLU A 109 14.56 45.44 -57.55
N ALA A 110 13.33 45.97 -57.61
CA ALA A 110 12.40 46.04 -56.47
C ALA A 110 11.83 44.67 -56.07
N ALA A 111 11.62 43.77 -57.05
CA ALA A 111 11.16 42.43 -56.81
C ALA A 111 12.18 41.53 -56.07
N ASN A 112 13.48 41.82 -56.27
CA ASN A 112 14.58 41.10 -55.68
C ASN A 112 14.94 41.56 -54.24
N LYS A 113 14.43 42.72 -53.76
CA LYS A 113 14.77 43.28 -52.46
C LYS A 113 13.97 42.73 -51.31
N GLY A 114 12.91 41.94 -51.56
CA GLY A 114 12.00 41.43 -50.52
C GLY A 114 11.50 42.51 -49.55
N PHE A 115 10.31 42.41 -49.06
CA PHE A 115 9.81 43.35 -48.05
C PHE A 115 9.80 42.74 -46.66
N LYS A 116 10.08 43.51 -45.62
CA LYS A 116 10.05 43.09 -44.24
C LYS A 116 8.59 42.95 -43.79
N MET A 117 8.22 41.76 -43.40
CA MET A 117 6.87 41.49 -42.94
C MET A 117 6.78 41.52 -41.40
N GLY A 118 5.76 42.17 -40.88
CA GLY A 118 5.54 42.32 -39.45
C GLY A 118 6.29 43.49 -38.80
N ARG A 119 6.11 43.68 -37.52
CA ARG A 119 6.81 44.66 -36.68
C ARG A 119 7.75 43.99 -35.71
N THR A 120 8.65 44.76 -35.10
CA THR A 120 9.67 44.22 -34.19
C THR A 120 9.08 43.63 -32.94
N ASN A 121 8.03 44.25 -32.38
CA ASN A 121 7.37 43.82 -31.15
C ASN A 121 5.94 43.41 -31.50
N THR A 122 5.56 42.21 -31.05
CA THR A 122 4.20 41.67 -31.20
C THR A 122 3.67 41.27 -29.82
N TRP A 123 2.56 41.84 -29.46
CA TRP A 123 1.80 41.47 -28.25
C TRP A 123 0.56 40.71 -28.68
N SER A 124 0.33 39.58 -28.02
CA SER A 124 -0.89 38.81 -28.18
C SER A 124 -1.47 38.48 -26.83
N LEU A 125 -2.75 38.78 -26.63
CA LEU A 125 -3.51 38.50 -25.44
C LEU A 125 -4.78 37.80 -25.89
N GLY A 126 -5.24 36.80 -25.16
CA GLY A 126 -6.51 36.19 -25.55
C GLY A 126 -6.98 35.07 -24.69
N PHE A 127 -8.24 34.75 -24.87
CA PHE A 127 -8.87 33.56 -24.33
C PHE A 127 -8.99 32.50 -25.42
N SER A 128 -8.68 31.25 -25.05
CA SER A 128 -8.89 30.10 -25.91
C SER A 128 -9.68 29.04 -25.16
N GLY A 129 -10.77 28.59 -25.75
CA GLY A 129 -11.56 27.48 -25.25
C GLY A 129 -11.45 26.28 -26.17
N SER A 130 -11.39 25.08 -25.64
CA SER A 130 -11.41 23.85 -26.43
C SER A 130 -12.27 22.78 -25.76
N MET A 131 -12.97 21.98 -26.57
CA MET A 131 -13.80 20.87 -26.13
C MET A 131 -13.75 19.73 -27.14
N PRO A 132 -13.43 18.49 -26.69
CA PRO A 132 -13.57 17.32 -27.55
C PRO A 132 -15.06 16.97 -27.71
N LEU A 133 -15.60 17.10 -28.92
CA LEU A 133 -17.01 16.70 -29.21
C LEU A 133 -17.15 15.20 -29.43
N ILE A 134 -16.20 14.62 -30.18
CA ILE A 134 -16.16 13.17 -30.44
C ILE A 134 -14.71 12.71 -30.21
N ASN A 135 -14.50 11.92 -29.17
CA ASN A 135 -13.21 11.29 -28.89
C ASN A 135 -13.43 9.92 -28.24
N ALA A 136 -13.41 8.87 -29.05
CA ALA A 136 -13.65 7.50 -28.60
C ALA A 136 -12.61 7.02 -27.56
N GLN A 137 -11.35 7.52 -27.63
CA GLN A 137 -10.33 7.15 -26.66
C GLN A 137 -10.65 7.70 -25.27
N LEU A 138 -11.06 8.97 -25.15
CA LEU A 138 -11.43 9.57 -23.86
C LEU A 138 -12.62 8.86 -23.21
N TRP A 139 -13.65 8.50 -24.01
CA TRP A 139 -14.80 7.74 -23.49
C TRP A 139 -14.38 6.34 -22.98
N LYS A 140 -13.43 5.68 -23.66
CA LYS A 140 -12.90 4.39 -23.21
C LYS A 140 -11.98 4.56 -21.98
N GLN A 141 -11.20 5.65 -21.94
CA GLN A 141 -10.36 6.00 -20.78
C GLN A 141 -11.22 6.22 -19.53
N LEU A 142 -12.36 6.90 -19.65
CA LEU A 142 -13.29 7.07 -18.52
C LEU A 142 -13.83 5.72 -18.01
N LYS A 143 -14.07 4.74 -18.91
CA LYS A 143 -14.45 3.39 -18.48
C LYS A 143 -13.31 2.64 -17.79
N LEU A 144 -12.06 2.86 -18.21
CA LEU A 144 -10.88 2.29 -17.58
C LEU A 144 -10.70 2.85 -16.16
N SER A 145 -10.84 4.17 -15.98
CA SER A 145 -10.66 4.80 -14.68
C SER A 145 -11.65 4.32 -13.60
N ALA A 146 -12.77 3.71 -14.00
CA ALA A 146 -13.68 3.06 -13.06
C ALA A 146 -13.08 1.76 -12.47
N ASP A 147 -12.36 0.96 -13.30
CA ASP A 147 -11.67 -0.25 -12.82
C ASP A 147 -10.44 0.12 -11.99
N GLU A 148 -9.74 1.23 -12.31
CA GLU A 148 -8.63 1.75 -11.50
C GLU A 148 -9.08 2.10 -10.06
N VAL A 149 -10.30 2.65 -9.89
CA VAL A 149 -10.90 2.85 -8.56
C VAL A 149 -11.19 1.52 -7.88
N GLU A 150 -11.79 0.55 -8.61
CA GLU A 150 -12.07 -0.78 -8.07
C GLU A 150 -10.77 -1.51 -7.65
N MET A 151 -9.70 -1.35 -8.44
CA MET A 151 -8.37 -1.86 -8.11
C MET A 151 -7.83 -1.25 -6.80
N ALA A 152 -8.00 0.06 -6.60
CA ALA A 152 -7.59 0.72 -5.36
C ALA A 152 -8.39 0.20 -4.14
N VAL A 153 -9.70 -0.03 -4.30
CA VAL A 153 -10.54 -0.63 -3.26
C VAL A 153 -10.06 -2.04 -2.90
N GLU A 154 -9.77 -2.89 -3.91
CA GLU A 154 -9.30 -4.24 -3.65
C GLU A 154 -7.89 -4.26 -3.02
N LYS A 155 -6.99 -3.34 -3.41
CA LYS A 155 -5.69 -3.16 -2.74
C LYS A 155 -5.84 -2.72 -1.29
N ALA A 156 -6.77 -1.82 -1.00
CA ALA A 156 -7.07 -1.41 0.37
C ALA A 156 -7.63 -2.59 1.19
N ARG A 157 -8.48 -3.44 0.58
CA ARG A 157 -8.94 -4.68 1.20
C ARG A 157 -7.77 -5.63 1.50
N SER A 158 -6.85 -5.81 0.56
CA SER A 158 -5.62 -6.60 0.77
C SER A 158 -4.79 -6.08 1.94
N SER A 159 -4.62 -4.75 2.03
CA SER A 159 -3.89 -4.13 3.14
C SER A 159 -4.59 -4.37 4.49
N ARG A 160 -5.92 -4.36 4.54
CA ARG A 160 -6.67 -4.68 5.76
C ARG A 160 -6.53 -6.15 6.16
N LEU A 161 -6.60 -7.08 5.20
CA LEU A 161 -6.39 -8.52 5.46
C LEU A 161 -4.99 -8.77 6.03
N SER A 162 -3.97 -8.18 5.41
CA SER A 162 -2.59 -8.30 5.89
C SER A 162 -2.41 -7.68 7.27
N MET A 163 -3.02 -6.53 7.53
CA MET A 163 -2.99 -5.89 8.85
C MET A 163 -3.61 -6.79 9.92
N VAL A 164 -4.78 -7.36 9.66
CA VAL A 164 -5.44 -8.29 10.59
C VAL A 164 -4.55 -9.50 10.90
N SER A 165 -3.93 -10.08 9.87
CA SER A 165 -3.00 -11.20 10.03
C SER A 165 -1.78 -10.82 10.89
N GLN A 166 -1.17 -9.66 10.63
CA GLN A 166 -0.02 -9.16 11.39
C GLN A 166 -0.37 -8.85 12.85
N VAL A 167 -1.55 -8.25 13.10
CA VAL A 167 -2.02 -7.97 14.47
C VAL A 167 -2.25 -9.27 15.22
N ARG A 168 -2.90 -10.26 14.61
CA ARG A 168 -3.08 -11.61 15.21
C ARG A 168 -1.74 -12.23 15.58
N GLN A 169 -0.78 -12.25 14.64
CA GLN A 169 0.56 -12.81 14.88
C GLN A 169 1.29 -12.08 16.01
N SER A 170 1.23 -10.75 16.04
CA SER A 170 1.87 -9.94 17.08
C SER A 170 1.20 -10.12 18.44
N PHE A 171 -0.13 -10.18 18.49
CA PHE A 171 -0.92 -10.43 19.70
C PHE A 171 -0.58 -11.81 20.30
N TYR A 172 -0.62 -12.86 19.47
CA TYR A 172 -0.21 -14.21 19.90
C TYR A 172 1.25 -14.28 20.31
N GLY A 173 2.11 -13.45 19.70
CA GLY A 173 3.50 -13.30 20.10
C GLY A 173 3.69 -12.75 21.51
N VAL A 174 2.83 -11.80 21.92
CA VAL A 174 2.83 -11.33 23.33
C VAL A 174 2.36 -12.43 24.27
N LEU A 175 1.28 -13.14 23.93
CA LEU A 175 0.79 -14.26 24.74
C LEU A 175 1.83 -15.38 24.90
N LEU A 176 2.59 -15.67 23.83
CA LEU A 176 3.69 -16.64 23.89
C LEU A 176 4.82 -16.15 24.81
N ALA A 177 5.18 -14.87 24.74
CA ALA A 177 6.21 -14.29 25.61
C ALA A 177 5.78 -14.34 27.10
N GLU A 178 4.52 -14.03 27.39
CA GLU A 178 3.96 -14.10 28.74
C GLU A 178 3.89 -15.56 29.27
N ALA A 179 3.48 -16.51 28.44
CA ALA A 179 3.46 -17.92 28.80
C ALA A 179 4.88 -18.49 29.02
N SER A 180 5.84 -18.06 28.19
CA SER A 180 7.25 -18.46 28.32
C SER A 180 7.88 -17.89 29.60
N HIS A 181 7.63 -16.62 29.88
CA HIS A 181 8.07 -15.97 31.12
C HIS A 181 7.49 -16.70 32.34
N GLN A 182 6.23 -17.05 32.33
CA GLN A 182 5.60 -17.77 33.43
C GLN A 182 6.27 -19.12 33.71
N ALA A 183 6.60 -19.89 32.66
CA ALA A 183 7.31 -21.18 32.81
C ALA A 183 8.74 -21.01 33.34
N ILE A 184 9.46 -19.99 32.87
CA ILE A 184 10.83 -19.69 33.34
C ILE A 184 10.80 -19.15 34.78
N LYS A 185 9.82 -18.34 35.11
CA LYS A 185 9.63 -17.82 36.49
C LYS A 185 9.31 -18.95 37.46
N GLU A 186 8.42 -19.88 37.11
CA GLU A 186 8.15 -21.08 37.91
C GLU A 186 9.44 -21.87 38.16
N ASN A 187 10.29 -22.02 37.15
CA ASN A 187 11.61 -22.65 37.31
C ASN A 187 12.53 -21.88 38.25
N TYR A 188 12.62 -20.55 38.10
CA TYR A 188 13.44 -19.69 38.97
C TYR A 188 12.95 -19.74 40.43
N ASP A 189 11.64 -19.61 40.65
CA ASP A 189 11.06 -19.65 42.01
C ASP A 189 11.31 -21.00 42.69
N ASN A 190 11.17 -22.12 41.94
CA ASN A 190 11.48 -23.46 42.46
C ASN A 190 12.96 -23.62 42.78
N ALA A 191 13.89 -23.12 41.93
CA ALA A 191 15.32 -23.17 42.18
C ALA A 191 15.71 -22.33 43.41
N GLN A 192 15.10 -21.14 43.53
CA GLN A 192 15.32 -20.24 44.68
C GLN A 192 14.83 -20.83 45.99
N GLN A 193 13.68 -21.48 45.98
CA GLN A 193 13.14 -22.19 47.15
C GLN A 193 14.04 -23.34 47.56
N LYS A 194 14.49 -24.17 46.59
CA LYS A 194 15.41 -25.29 46.89
C LYS A 194 16.77 -24.81 47.45
N TYR A 195 17.32 -23.70 46.87
CA TYR A 195 18.52 -23.08 47.44
C TYR A 195 18.33 -22.66 48.89
N THR A 196 17.19 -22.04 49.21
CA THR A 196 16.87 -21.60 50.58
C THR A 196 16.75 -22.79 51.54
N ASP A 197 16.08 -23.85 51.12
CA ASP A 197 15.91 -25.07 51.90
C ASP A 197 17.26 -25.78 52.15
N ILE A 198 18.09 -25.88 51.12
CA ILE A 198 19.44 -26.51 51.23
C ILE A 198 20.37 -25.66 52.08
N LYS A 199 20.32 -24.34 52.00
CA LYS A 199 21.08 -23.42 52.84
C LYS A 199 20.76 -23.60 54.32
N GLN A 200 19.47 -23.68 54.66
CA GLN A 200 19.05 -23.96 56.04
C GLN A 200 19.55 -25.34 56.53
N LYS A 201 19.43 -26.38 55.69
CA LYS A 201 19.94 -27.72 56.01
C LYS A 201 21.47 -27.71 56.20
N TYR A 202 22.22 -26.96 55.42
CA TYR A 202 23.68 -26.80 55.55
C TYR A 202 24.08 -26.09 56.85
N GLU A 203 23.40 -25.01 57.20
CA GLU A 203 23.60 -24.26 58.46
C GLU A 203 23.37 -25.17 59.72
N HIS A 204 22.52 -26.19 59.60
CA HIS A 204 22.27 -27.18 60.64
C HIS A 204 23.11 -28.46 60.48
N GLY A 205 24.06 -28.51 59.55
CA GLY A 205 24.95 -29.64 59.32
C GLY A 205 24.29 -30.87 58.65
N LEU A 206 23.11 -30.66 58.03
CA LEU A 206 22.29 -31.72 57.42
C LEU A 206 22.44 -31.81 55.90
N SER A 207 23.23 -30.90 55.26
CA SER A 207 23.54 -30.92 53.84
C SER A 207 25.02 -30.63 53.58
N SER A 208 25.52 -31.06 52.44
CA SER A 208 26.91 -30.83 52.03
C SER A 208 27.10 -29.42 51.47
N GLU A 209 28.34 -28.88 51.60
CA GLU A 209 28.72 -27.63 50.94
C GLU A 209 28.60 -27.75 49.40
N TYR A 210 28.86 -28.94 48.85
CA TYR A 210 28.68 -29.22 47.42
C TYR A 210 27.25 -29.04 46.99
N ASP A 211 26.26 -29.50 47.74
CA ASP A 211 24.85 -29.34 47.42
C ASP A 211 24.43 -27.88 47.52
N LEU A 212 24.92 -27.13 48.49
CA LEU A 212 24.68 -25.71 48.64
C LEU A 212 25.19 -24.91 47.42
N ILE A 213 26.48 -25.11 47.05
CA ILE A 213 27.06 -24.45 45.88
C ILE A 213 26.28 -24.82 44.61
N ARG A 214 25.90 -26.07 44.47
CA ARG A 214 25.16 -26.56 43.29
C ARG A 214 23.76 -25.94 43.19
N ALA A 215 23.07 -25.77 44.30
CA ALA A 215 21.79 -25.11 44.36
C ALA A 215 21.91 -23.60 44.02
N GLU A 216 22.96 -22.94 44.51
CA GLU A 216 23.23 -21.55 44.15
C GLU A 216 23.56 -21.37 42.67
N VAL A 217 24.35 -22.27 42.07
CA VAL A 217 24.63 -22.27 40.63
C VAL A 217 23.34 -22.50 39.82
N ALA A 218 22.44 -23.36 40.29
CA ALA A 218 21.16 -23.57 39.61
C ALA A 218 20.31 -22.28 39.53
N VAL A 219 20.20 -21.51 40.61
CA VAL A 219 19.54 -20.19 40.62
C VAL A 219 20.22 -19.23 39.65
N LYS A 220 21.58 -19.13 39.75
CA LYS A 220 22.35 -18.19 38.90
C LYS A 220 22.29 -18.53 37.42
N ASN A 221 22.04 -19.79 37.04
CA ASN A 221 21.86 -20.19 35.64
C ASN A 221 20.48 -19.85 35.06
N VAL A 222 19.47 -19.76 35.92
CA VAL A 222 18.08 -19.43 35.44
C VAL A 222 17.84 -17.92 35.44
N GLU A 223 18.48 -17.16 36.33
CA GLU A 223 18.31 -15.72 36.48
C GLU A 223 18.47 -14.92 35.15
N PRO A 224 19.49 -15.16 34.33
CA PRO A 224 19.57 -14.49 32.97
C PRO A 224 18.40 -14.83 32.07
N ASN A 225 17.94 -16.09 32.07
CA ASN A 225 16.80 -16.50 31.22
C ASN A 225 15.50 -15.80 31.64
N LEU A 226 15.33 -15.54 32.96
CA LEU A 226 14.16 -14.79 33.45
C LEU A 226 14.23 -13.32 33.00
N LEU A 227 15.38 -12.67 33.10
CA LEU A 227 15.56 -11.30 32.59
C LEU A 227 15.33 -11.20 31.07
N ASP A 228 15.82 -12.17 30.31
CA ASP A 228 15.59 -12.24 28.87
C ASP A 228 14.11 -12.43 28.53
N ALA A 229 13.38 -13.22 29.32
CA ALA A 229 11.95 -13.43 29.16
C ALA A 229 11.14 -12.15 29.47
N GLU A 230 11.50 -11.42 30.54
CA GLU A 230 10.89 -10.12 30.88
C GLU A 230 11.11 -9.09 29.78
N ASN A 231 12.33 -9.00 29.25
CA ASN A 231 12.65 -8.14 28.12
C ASN A 231 11.87 -8.55 26.86
N SER A 232 11.69 -9.85 26.61
CA SER A 232 10.92 -10.37 25.48
C SER A 232 9.45 -9.94 25.52
N ILE A 233 8.82 -9.92 26.70
CA ILE A 233 7.46 -9.40 26.88
C ILE A 233 7.43 -7.91 26.48
N THR A 234 8.37 -7.12 27.00
CA THR A 234 8.44 -5.69 26.73
C THR A 234 8.58 -5.42 25.23
N LEU A 235 9.49 -6.11 24.56
CA LEU A 235 9.68 -6.00 23.11
C LEU A 235 8.46 -6.45 22.31
N ALA A 236 7.81 -7.55 22.70
CA ALA A 236 6.59 -8.02 22.06
C ALA A 236 5.45 -7.01 22.22
N LYS A 237 5.27 -6.43 23.41
CA LYS A 237 4.28 -5.36 23.64
C LYS A 237 4.58 -4.10 22.82
N TRP A 238 5.83 -3.68 22.71
CA TRP A 238 6.20 -2.55 21.85
C TRP A 238 5.89 -2.82 20.38
N ARG A 239 6.18 -4.03 19.88
CA ARG A 239 5.83 -4.41 18.48
C ARG A 239 4.33 -4.35 18.25
N LEU A 240 3.53 -4.85 19.20
CA LEU A 240 2.07 -4.78 19.10
C LEU A 240 1.60 -3.33 19.11
N LYS A 241 2.06 -2.49 20.05
CA LYS A 241 1.73 -1.06 20.13
C LYS A 241 2.04 -0.32 18.83
N ALA A 242 3.25 -0.50 18.30
CA ALA A 242 3.66 0.11 17.05
C ALA A 242 2.78 -0.32 15.87
N LEU A 243 2.37 -1.59 15.83
CA LEU A 243 1.52 -2.14 14.78
C LEU A 243 0.09 -1.62 14.86
N ILE A 244 -0.49 -1.52 16.05
CA ILE A 244 -1.86 -1.02 16.24
C ILE A 244 -1.95 0.51 16.25
N GLY A 245 -0.80 1.22 16.26
CA GLY A 245 -0.75 2.67 16.19
C GLY A 245 -1.00 3.39 17.51
N ILE A 246 -0.73 2.72 18.65
CA ILE A 246 -0.80 3.29 20.00
C ILE A 246 0.60 3.75 20.43
N ASP A 247 0.64 4.77 21.30
CA ASP A 247 1.87 5.28 21.88
C ASP A 247 2.62 4.18 22.64
N LEU A 248 3.95 4.13 22.45
CA LEU A 248 4.84 3.13 23.09
C LEU A 248 4.88 3.26 24.61
N ASP A 249 4.59 4.44 25.14
CA ASP A 249 4.58 4.69 26.59
C ASP A 249 3.27 4.28 27.28
N THR A 250 2.22 3.96 26.51
CA THR A 250 0.95 3.48 27.07
C THR A 250 1.10 2.06 27.64
N ASP A 251 0.78 1.85 28.90
CA ASP A 251 0.76 0.50 29.46
C ASP A 251 -0.41 -0.32 28.92
N ILE A 252 -0.10 -1.53 28.41
CA ILE A 252 -1.09 -2.46 27.89
C ILE A 252 -1.03 -3.80 28.64
N THR A 253 -2.20 -4.35 28.90
CA THR A 253 -2.38 -5.73 29.40
C THR A 253 -3.30 -6.48 28.47
N LEU A 254 -3.00 -7.75 28.20
CA LEU A 254 -3.87 -8.58 27.37
C LEU A 254 -4.95 -9.23 28.22
N ALA A 255 -6.15 -9.32 27.68
CA ALA A 255 -7.28 -9.94 28.38
C ALA A 255 -7.25 -11.47 28.26
N ASP A 256 -6.61 -11.99 27.22
CA ASP A 256 -6.55 -13.40 26.85
C ASP A 256 -5.25 -14.06 27.33
N SER A 257 -5.28 -15.39 27.40
CA SER A 257 -4.09 -16.23 27.55
C SER A 257 -3.99 -17.22 26.40
N LEU A 258 -2.81 -17.78 26.17
CA LEU A 258 -2.60 -18.77 25.11
C LEU A 258 -3.47 -20.02 25.32
N GLU A 259 -3.76 -20.35 26.56
CA GLU A 259 -4.56 -21.51 26.94
C GLU A 259 -6.04 -21.40 26.54
N ASN A 260 -6.57 -20.17 26.41
CA ASN A 260 -7.96 -19.94 26.00
C ASN A 260 -8.23 -20.43 24.56
N TYR A 261 -7.20 -20.61 23.76
CA TYR A 261 -7.31 -21.05 22.37
C TYR A 261 -7.19 -22.57 22.19
N THR A 262 -6.83 -23.32 23.23
CA THR A 262 -6.57 -24.77 23.12
C THR A 262 -7.80 -25.59 22.71
N ASP A 263 -8.97 -25.25 23.24
CA ASP A 263 -10.22 -25.99 22.98
C ASP A 263 -10.73 -25.80 21.55
N THR A 264 -10.27 -24.74 20.87
CA THR A 264 -10.75 -24.41 19.52
C THR A 264 -9.85 -24.94 18.40
N LEU A 265 -8.63 -25.45 18.70
CA LEU A 265 -7.64 -25.87 17.70
C LEU A 265 -8.20 -26.86 16.69
N TYR A 266 -8.82 -27.95 17.14
CA TYR A 266 -9.40 -28.96 16.27
C TYR A 266 -10.61 -28.44 15.48
N ALA A 267 -11.49 -27.68 16.15
CA ALA A 267 -12.68 -27.13 15.52
C ALA A 267 -12.31 -26.15 14.38
N GLU A 268 -11.29 -25.33 14.58
CA GLU A 268 -10.81 -24.39 13.58
C GLU A 268 -10.12 -25.08 12.40
N TYR A 269 -9.35 -26.15 12.66
CA TYR A 269 -8.74 -26.94 11.57
C TYR A 269 -9.81 -27.63 10.70
N MET A 270 -10.86 -28.18 11.29
CA MET A 270 -11.93 -28.87 10.56
C MET A 270 -12.79 -27.95 9.68
N LYS A 271 -12.75 -26.63 9.92
CA LYS A 271 -13.44 -25.63 9.08
C LYS A 271 -12.65 -25.23 7.82
N VAL A 272 -11.39 -25.66 7.69
CA VAL A 272 -10.52 -25.27 6.59
C VAL A 272 -10.92 -25.95 5.29
N ASP A 273 -11.40 -25.17 4.33
CA ASP A 273 -11.60 -25.62 2.96
C ASP A 273 -10.37 -25.27 2.09
N THR A 274 -9.54 -26.25 1.79
CA THR A 274 -8.30 -26.07 1.04
C THR A 274 -8.50 -25.90 -0.47
N THR A 275 -9.75 -25.93 -0.95
CA THR A 275 -10.06 -25.86 -2.40
C THR A 275 -10.37 -24.44 -2.87
N MET A 276 -10.69 -23.51 -1.99
CA MET A 276 -11.15 -22.16 -2.31
C MET A 276 -10.05 -21.11 -2.23
N VAL A 277 -9.38 -20.83 -3.34
CA VAL A 277 -8.46 -19.70 -3.49
C VAL A 277 -9.08 -18.51 -4.26
N ALA A 278 -10.28 -18.69 -4.83
CA ALA A 278 -10.94 -17.66 -5.64
C ALA A 278 -11.34 -16.39 -4.84
N GLY A 279 -11.44 -16.52 -3.51
CA GLY A 279 -11.71 -15.40 -2.61
C GLY A 279 -10.50 -14.52 -2.30
N SER A 280 -9.28 -14.98 -2.63
CA SER A 280 -8.06 -14.25 -2.31
C SER A 280 -8.04 -12.88 -2.99
N SER A 281 -7.48 -11.90 -2.28
CA SER A 281 -7.37 -10.54 -2.82
C SER A 281 -6.46 -10.48 -4.03
N GLU A 282 -5.41 -11.30 -4.10
CA GLU A 282 -4.51 -11.37 -5.24
C GLU A 282 -5.22 -11.84 -6.51
N MET A 283 -6.09 -12.86 -6.43
CA MET A 283 -6.86 -13.33 -7.57
C MET A 283 -7.85 -12.27 -8.05
N ARG A 284 -8.53 -11.58 -7.12
CA ARG A 284 -9.43 -10.49 -7.47
C ARG A 284 -8.72 -9.31 -8.13
N GLN A 285 -7.52 -8.94 -7.66
CA GLN A 285 -6.69 -7.92 -8.30
C GLN A 285 -6.32 -8.32 -9.73
N LEU A 286 -5.94 -9.58 -9.99
CA LEU A 286 -5.65 -10.07 -11.33
C LEU A 286 -6.89 -10.07 -12.25
N ASP A 287 -8.07 -10.37 -11.72
CA ASP A 287 -9.33 -10.29 -12.48
C ASP A 287 -9.67 -8.84 -12.86
N ILE A 288 -9.47 -7.87 -11.95
CA ILE A 288 -9.62 -6.44 -12.24
C ILE A 288 -8.60 -6.00 -13.29
N GLN A 289 -7.31 -6.35 -13.11
CA GLN A 289 -6.25 -6.04 -14.06
C GLN A 289 -6.54 -6.62 -15.46
N GLY A 290 -7.16 -7.81 -15.51
CA GLY A 290 -7.63 -8.40 -16.78
C GLY A 290 -8.66 -7.54 -17.49
N ARG A 291 -9.62 -6.98 -16.74
CA ARG A 291 -10.61 -6.03 -17.27
C ARG A 291 -9.98 -4.72 -17.74
N GLU A 292 -9.01 -4.20 -16.96
CA GLU A 292 -8.25 -3.00 -17.34
C GLU A 292 -7.50 -3.19 -18.66
N LEU A 293 -6.81 -4.32 -18.85
CA LEU A 293 -6.10 -4.64 -20.10
C LEU A 293 -7.05 -4.82 -21.29
N LEU A 294 -8.25 -5.39 -21.08
CA LEU A 294 -9.27 -5.48 -22.12
C LEU A 294 -9.76 -4.09 -22.52
N LYS A 295 -9.95 -3.16 -21.56
CA LYS A 295 -10.29 -1.76 -21.84
C LYS A 295 -9.14 -1.01 -22.49
N ALA A 296 -7.89 -1.24 -22.06
CA ALA A 296 -6.69 -0.69 -22.70
C ALA A 296 -6.57 -1.13 -24.18
N ARG A 297 -6.87 -2.40 -24.48
CA ARG A 297 -6.99 -2.88 -25.87
C ARG A 297 -8.06 -2.11 -26.65
N ASP A 298 -9.20 -1.85 -26.03
CA ASP A 298 -10.27 -1.10 -26.67
C ASP A 298 -9.93 0.37 -26.87
N ILE A 299 -9.12 0.99 -25.98
CA ILE A 299 -8.53 2.31 -26.17
C ILE A 299 -7.56 2.30 -27.36
N ALA A 300 -6.69 1.28 -27.46
CA ALA A 300 -5.79 1.13 -28.59
C ALA A 300 -6.55 0.97 -29.93
N LYS A 301 -7.69 0.26 -29.94
CA LYS A 301 -8.59 0.20 -31.10
C LYS A 301 -9.25 1.55 -31.38
N ALA A 302 -9.62 2.30 -30.35
CA ALA A 302 -10.25 3.61 -30.51
C ALA A 302 -9.33 4.64 -31.18
N ALA A 303 -7.99 4.43 -31.17
CA ALA A 303 -7.03 5.25 -31.90
C ALA A 303 -7.19 5.20 -33.44
N TYR A 304 -8.00 4.31 -33.98
CA TYR A 304 -8.35 4.25 -35.40
C TYR A 304 -9.60 5.09 -35.74
N TYR A 305 -10.35 5.56 -34.75
CA TYR A 305 -11.57 6.34 -35.00
C TYR A 305 -11.27 7.83 -35.19
N PRO A 306 -12.12 8.54 -35.99
CA PRO A 306 -12.03 9.98 -36.10
C PRO A 306 -12.22 10.68 -34.75
N THR A 307 -11.57 11.85 -34.62
CA THR A 307 -11.79 12.76 -33.48
C THR A 307 -12.32 14.08 -33.99
N LEU A 308 -13.27 14.68 -33.28
CA LEU A 308 -13.85 15.97 -33.57
C LEU A 308 -13.68 16.88 -32.37
N ASN A 309 -13.00 18.00 -32.58
CA ASN A 309 -12.74 19.00 -31.57
C ASN A 309 -13.39 20.34 -31.94
N LEU A 310 -13.98 21.01 -30.96
CA LEU A 310 -14.45 22.37 -31.05
C LEU A 310 -13.45 23.27 -30.35
N SER A 311 -13.06 24.37 -31.00
CA SER A 311 -12.25 25.42 -30.39
C SER A 311 -12.81 26.80 -30.64
N LEU A 312 -12.76 27.64 -29.64
CA LEU A 312 -13.14 29.05 -29.70
C LEU A 312 -11.94 29.86 -29.20
N SER A 313 -11.53 30.85 -29.97
CA SER A 313 -10.49 31.78 -29.53
C SER A 313 -10.97 33.22 -29.71
N TYR A 314 -10.66 34.04 -28.72
CA TYR A 314 -10.84 35.49 -28.78
C TYR A 314 -9.55 36.13 -28.38
N GLN A 315 -8.90 36.85 -29.35
CA GLN A 315 -7.54 37.35 -29.16
C GLN A 315 -7.48 38.82 -29.52
N TRP A 316 -6.60 39.56 -28.83
CA TRP A 316 -6.16 40.91 -29.12
C TRP A 316 -4.71 40.87 -29.53
N ASN A 317 -4.40 41.34 -30.72
CA ASN A 317 -3.03 41.47 -31.19
C ASN A 317 -2.67 42.94 -31.39
N ALA A 318 -1.48 43.31 -30.92
CA ALA A 318 -0.87 44.61 -31.21
C ALA A 318 0.54 44.42 -31.71
N MET A 319 0.90 45.18 -32.77
CA MET A 319 2.23 45.13 -33.35
C MET A 319 2.82 46.52 -33.42
N ALA A 320 4.03 46.73 -32.94
CA ALA A 320 4.76 48.02 -32.94
C ALA A 320 6.25 47.85 -33.12
N ASN A 321 6.93 48.90 -33.55
CA ASN A 321 8.39 48.92 -33.62
C ASN A 321 9.03 49.58 -32.40
N ASP A 322 8.22 50.19 -31.53
CA ASP A 322 8.64 50.87 -30.30
C ASP A 322 7.97 50.28 -29.09
N PHE A 323 8.20 50.84 -27.88
CA PHE A 323 7.56 50.46 -26.63
C PHE A 323 6.54 51.52 -26.13
N LYS A 324 6.01 52.36 -27.03
CA LYS A 324 5.02 53.38 -26.68
C LYS A 324 3.61 52.78 -26.64
N PHE A 325 3.28 52.07 -25.53
CA PHE A 325 2.03 51.34 -25.37
C PHE A 325 0.76 52.15 -25.64
N LYS A 326 0.79 53.47 -25.39
CA LYS A 326 -0.34 54.37 -25.61
C LYS A 326 -0.76 54.44 -27.09
N ASN A 327 0.14 54.14 -27.99
CA ASN A 327 -0.06 54.24 -29.46
C ASN A 327 -0.34 52.85 -30.10
N TYR A 328 -0.46 51.81 -29.32
CA TYR A 328 -0.70 50.49 -29.86
C TYR A 328 -2.14 50.34 -30.33
N MET A 329 -2.33 49.89 -31.53
CA MET A 329 -3.63 49.51 -32.06
C MET A 329 -3.87 48.04 -31.75
N TRP A 330 -4.79 47.81 -30.81
CA TRP A 330 -5.22 46.49 -30.43
C TRP A 330 -6.35 46.04 -31.34
N ASN A 331 -6.10 45.01 -32.15
CA ASN A 331 -7.09 44.45 -33.05
C ASN A 331 -7.66 43.15 -32.44
N PRO A 332 -8.92 43.18 -31.98
CA PRO A 332 -9.59 41.98 -31.54
C PRO A 332 -10.03 41.15 -32.74
N TYR A 333 -9.90 39.84 -32.62
CA TYR A 333 -10.52 38.88 -33.52
C TYR A 333 -10.96 37.64 -32.80
N SER A 334 -12.00 36.97 -33.32
CA SER A 334 -12.53 35.71 -32.79
C SER A 334 -12.58 34.67 -33.89
N VAL A 335 -12.24 33.44 -33.51
CA VAL A 335 -12.33 32.27 -34.40
C VAL A 335 -13.04 31.15 -33.69
N LEU A 336 -14.11 30.65 -34.31
CA LEU A 336 -14.75 29.40 -33.97
C LEU A 336 -14.31 28.35 -35.00
N ALA A 337 -13.65 27.29 -34.54
CA ALA A 337 -13.18 26.23 -35.41
C ALA A 337 -13.71 24.87 -34.97
N VAL A 338 -14.14 24.08 -35.92
CA VAL A 338 -14.46 22.66 -35.73
C VAL A 338 -13.43 21.86 -36.52
N GLN A 339 -12.66 21.07 -35.82
CA GLN A 339 -11.55 20.29 -36.40
C GLN A 339 -11.88 18.81 -36.36
N LEU A 340 -12.05 18.21 -37.56
CA LEU A 340 -12.14 16.76 -37.73
C LEU A 340 -10.78 16.20 -38.07
N ASN A 341 -10.26 15.27 -37.25
CA ASN A 341 -9.04 14.55 -37.52
C ASN A 341 -9.33 13.08 -37.78
N ILE A 342 -9.04 12.61 -38.98
CA ILE A 342 -9.24 11.22 -39.44
C ILE A 342 -7.84 10.60 -39.59
N PRO A 343 -7.43 9.66 -38.74
CA PRO A 343 -6.11 9.07 -38.81
C PRO A 343 -6.05 7.99 -39.92
N LEU A 344 -5.54 8.35 -41.11
CA LEU A 344 -5.50 7.44 -42.25
C LEU A 344 -4.34 6.44 -42.19
N LEU A 345 -3.09 6.90 -42.05
CA LEU A 345 -1.90 6.07 -42.09
C LEU A 345 -0.96 6.37 -40.91
N SER A 346 -0.42 5.33 -40.30
CA SER A 346 0.51 5.45 -39.13
C SER A 346 1.71 4.53 -39.22
N PHE A 347 1.99 3.96 -40.41
CA PHE A 347 3.13 3.07 -40.67
C PHE A 347 3.34 1.99 -39.59
N GLY A 348 2.25 1.35 -39.17
CA GLY A 348 2.29 0.24 -38.19
C GLY A 348 2.21 0.64 -36.73
N ARG A 349 2.44 1.91 -36.31
CA ARG A 349 2.45 2.33 -34.90
C ARG A 349 1.22 1.89 -34.12
N ARG A 350 0.00 2.11 -34.65
CA ARG A 350 -1.25 1.67 -34.01
C ARG A 350 -1.40 0.17 -33.99
N HIS A 351 -0.98 -0.52 -35.05
CA HIS A 351 -0.99 -1.97 -35.14
C HIS A 351 -0.10 -2.60 -34.05
N TYR A 352 1.15 -2.15 -33.97
CA TYR A 352 2.10 -2.69 -32.97
C TYR A 352 1.66 -2.37 -31.54
N SER A 353 1.10 -1.18 -31.27
CA SER A 353 0.53 -0.85 -29.95
C SER A 353 -0.62 -1.81 -29.57
N LEU A 354 -1.51 -2.13 -30.52
CA LEU A 354 -2.56 -3.11 -30.29
C LEU A 354 -2.01 -4.51 -30.05
N GLN A 355 -0.98 -4.95 -30.80
CA GLN A 355 -0.35 -6.26 -30.61
C GLN A 355 0.37 -6.31 -29.23
N GLN A 356 1.05 -5.24 -28.83
CA GLN A 356 1.65 -5.14 -27.50
C GLN A 356 0.62 -5.37 -26.39
N THR A 357 -0.54 -4.73 -26.47
CA THR A 357 -1.60 -4.92 -25.47
C THR A 357 -2.14 -6.35 -25.48
N LYS A 358 -2.24 -7.01 -26.65
CA LYS A 358 -2.66 -8.42 -26.72
C LYS A 358 -1.63 -9.35 -26.06
N VAL A 359 -0.34 -9.08 -26.22
CA VAL A 359 0.72 -9.82 -25.54
C VAL A 359 0.63 -9.63 -24.04
N GLN A 360 0.37 -8.39 -23.54
CA GLN A 360 0.17 -8.13 -22.11
C GLN A 360 -1.01 -8.93 -21.55
N ILE A 361 -2.12 -9.05 -22.28
CA ILE A 361 -3.26 -9.89 -21.87
C ILE A 361 -2.84 -11.36 -21.75
N SER A 362 -2.06 -11.89 -22.73
CA SER A 362 -1.56 -13.25 -22.67
C SER A 362 -0.58 -13.47 -21.51
N GLN A 363 0.29 -12.49 -21.24
CA GLN A 363 1.19 -12.51 -20.07
C GLN A 363 0.39 -12.56 -18.76
N LEU A 364 -0.66 -11.75 -18.63
CA LEU A 364 -1.51 -11.75 -17.44
C LEU A 364 -2.19 -13.11 -17.22
N GLN A 365 -2.64 -13.78 -18.30
CA GLN A 365 -3.21 -15.13 -18.18
C GLN A 365 -2.21 -16.14 -17.62
N LEU A 366 -0.96 -16.07 -18.05
CA LEU A 366 0.11 -16.91 -17.50
C LEU A 366 0.43 -16.59 -16.04
N THR A 367 0.50 -15.29 -15.73
CA THR A 367 0.69 -14.81 -14.35
C THR A 367 -0.45 -15.29 -13.45
N ARG A 368 -1.70 -15.25 -13.94
CA ARG A 368 -2.86 -15.74 -13.17
C ARG A 368 -2.73 -17.23 -12.82
N ILE A 369 -2.31 -18.06 -13.77
CA ILE A 369 -2.10 -19.50 -13.54
C ILE A 369 -0.98 -19.73 -12.51
N ASP A 370 0.10 -18.96 -12.58
CA ASP A 370 1.22 -19.07 -11.65
C ASP A 370 0.84 -18.62 -10.25
N THR A 371 0.14 -17.50 -10.14
CA THR A 371 -0.38 -16.99 -8.85
C THR A 371 -1.37 -17.98 -8.21
N GLU A 372 -2.29 -18.56 -8.99
CA GLU A 372 -3.24 -19.56 -8.50
C GLU A 372 -2.51 -20.77 -7.92
N ARG A 373 -1.47 -21.28 -8.60
CA ARG A 373 -0.64 -22.38 -8.11
C ARG A 373 0.13 -22.01 -6.84
N SER A 374 0.66 -20.81 -6.78
CA SER A 374 1.37 -20.29 -5.61
C SER A 374 0.45 -20.16 -4.40
N LEU A 375 -0.77 -19.64 -4.59
CA LEU A 375 -1.77 -19.55 -3.54
C LEU A 375 -2.22 -20.94 -3.06
N MET A 376 -2.46 -21.89 -3.97
CA MET A 376 -2.79 -23.27 -3.59
C MET A 376 -1.67 -23.93 -2.79
N LEU A 377 -0.40 -23.69 -3.16
CA LEU A 377 0.75 -24.15 -2.40
C LEU A 377 0.77 -23.53 -0.99
N GLY A 378 0.54 -22.22 -0.89
CA GLY A 378 0.45 -21.50 0.39
C GLY A 378 -0.64 -22.06 1.29
N VAL A 379 -1.85 -22.24 0.78
CA VAL A 379 -2.98 -22.83 1.52
C VAL A 379 -2.64 -24.22 2.04
N ARG A 380 -2.07 -25.09 1.21
CA ARG A 380 -1.64 -26.43 1.63
C ARG A 380 -0.56 -26.38 2.71
N GLN A 381 0.42 -25.49 2.54
CA GLN A 381 1.52 -25.31 3.50
C GLN A 381 1.00 -24.84 4.87
N TYR A 382 0.09 -23.87 4.89
CA TYR A 382 -0.47 -23.38 6.15
C TYR A 382 -1.40 -24.39 6.81
N SER A 383 -2.21 -25.11 6.02
CA SER A 383 -3.03 -26.23 6.52
C SER A 383 -2.17 -27.35 7.12
N ASP A 384 -1.06 -27.71 6.48
CA ASP A 384 -0.11 -28.71 7.01
C ASP A 384 0.59 -28.25 8.29
N LYS A 385 0.96 -26.96 8.35
CA LYS A 385 1.51 -26.33 9.57
C LYS A 385 0.48 -26.35 10.72
N MET A 386 -0.81 -26.11 10.45
CA MET A 386 -1.86 -26.22 11.45
C MET A 386 -1.98 -27.66 11.97
N LEU A 387 -2.01 -28.65 11.07
CA LEU A 387 -2.07 -30.07 11.45
C LEU A 387 -0.84 -30.50 12.26
N THR A 388 0.33 -30.04 11.83
CA THR A 388 1.60 -30.29 12.54
C THR A 388 1.57 -29.62 13.92
N GLY A 389 1.08 -28.39 14.02
CA GLY A 389 0.89 -27.68 15.29
C GLY A 389 -0.02 -28.42 16.26
N ILE A 390 -1.13 -29.00 15.80
CA ILE A 390 -2.01 -29.83 16.63
C ILE A 390 -1.26 -31.06 17.16
N LYS A 391 -0.58 -31.82 16.30
CA LYS A 391 0.18 -33.02 16.71
C LYS A 391 1.30 -32.66 17.69
N GLN A 392 1.97 -31.53 17.49
CA GLN A 392 2.99 -31.04 18.42
C GLN A 392 2.38 -30.64 19.77
N TYR A 393 1.20 -30.00 19.74
CA TYR A 393 0.48 -29.64 20.96
C TYR A 393 0.09 -30.89 21.76
N ASP A 394 -0.48 -31.91 21.13
CA ASP A 394 -0.89 -33.16 21.83
C ASP A 394 0.32 -33.83 22.47
N SER A 395 1.40 -33.99 21.72
CA SER A 395 2.64 -34.61 22.23
C SER A 395 3.26 -33.78 23.36
N ALA A 396 3.31 -32.43 23.22
CA ALA A 396 3.88 -31.55 24.21
C ALA A 396 3.00 -31.49 25.49
N ASN A 397 1.67 -31.56 25.36
CA ASN A 397 0.75 -31.54 26.48
C ASN A 397 0.86 -32.85 27.33
N GLU A 398 0.99 -34.00 26.65
CA GLU A 398 1.33 -35.26 27.32
C GLU A 398 2.71 -35.17 27.98
N GLY A 399 3.71 -34.59 27.26
CA GLY A 399 5.06 -34.34 27.75
C GLY A 399 5.07 -33.49 29.05
N VAL A 400 4.26 -32.43 29.12
CA VAL A 400 4.13 -31.62 30.34
C VAL A 400 3.58 -32.43 31.50
N SER A 401 2.55 -33.27 31.25
CA SER A 401 1.96 -34.16 32.30
C SER A 401 2.98 -35.15 32.84
N LEU A 402 3.76 -35.78 31.97
CA LEU A 402 4.79 -36.76 32.35
C LEU A 402 5.98 -36.07 33.06
N ALA A 403 6.45 -34.94 32.53
CA ALA A 403 7.56 -34.17 33.11
C ALA A 403 7.21 -33.62 34.50
N ARG A 404 5.96 -33.17 34.71
CA ARG A 404 5.47 -32.73 36.04
C ARG A 404 5.47 -33.89 37.04
N LYS A 405 4.97 -35.06 36.67
CA LYS A 405 5.04 -36.25 37.51
C LYS A 405 6.50 -36.65 37.82
N GLY A 406 7.39 -36.56 36.82
CA GLY A 406 8.82 -36.81 36.98
C GLY A 406 9.47 -35.89 38.02
N TYR A 407 9.18 -34.60 37.90
CA TYR A 407 9.66 -33.56 38.81
C TYR A 407 9.12 -33.81 40.24
N ASP A 408 7.85 -34.11 40.40
CA ASP A 408 7.25 -34.41 41.72
C ASP A 408 7.89 -35.64 42.38
N ILE A 409 8.18 -36.68 41.59
CA ILE A 409 8.84 -37.90 42.07
C ILE A 409 10.29 -37.62 42.47
N ALA A 410 11.06 -36.91 41.62
CA ALA A 410 12.44 -36.55 41.86
C ALA A 410 12.58 -35.67 43.14
N THR A 411 11.68 -34.71 43.30
CA THR A 411 11.62 -33.85 44.48
C THR A 411 11.34 -34.67 45.76
N LYS A 412 10.35 -35.56 45.76
CA LYS A 412 10.02 -36.43 46.90
C LYS A 412 11.18 -37.39 47.26
N ARG A 413 11.83 -37.96 46.22
CA ARG A 413 13.02 -38.83 46.47
C ARG A 413 14.19 -38.05 47.07
N TYR A 414 14.44 -36.84 46.62
CA TYR A 414 15.46 -35.95 47.18
C TYR A 414 15.12 -35.60 48.65
N ASP A 415 13.90 -35.21 48.94
CA ASP A 415 13.46 -34.83 50.30
C ASP A 415 13.53 -36.00 51.29
N THR A 416 13.40 -37.25 50.84
CA THR A 416 13.55 -38.48 51.65
C THR A 416 15.00 -39.03 51.68
N GLY A 417 15.94 -38.35 51.01
CA GLY A 417 17.36 -38.78 50.93
C GLY A 417 17.60 -39.96 49.94
N ALA A 418 16.61 -40.37 49.15
CA ALA A 418 16.69 -41.48 48.21
C ALA A 418 17.03 -41.02 46.77
N GLY A 419 17.16 -39.70 46.53
CA GLY A 419 17.46 -39.11 45.24
C GLY A 419 18.57 -38.03 45.38
N THR A 420 19.06 -37.55 44.25
CA THR A 420 20.06 -36.51 44.16
C THR A 420 19.49 -35.16 43.73
N LEU A 421 20.12 -34.06 44.11
CA LEU A 421 19.74 -32.72 43.64
C LEU A 421 19.87 -32.59 42.09
N LEU A 422 20.76 -33.38 41.47
CA LEU A 422 20.89 -33.45 40.02
C LEU A 422 19.58 -33.95 39.35
N GLU A 423 19.02 -35.04 39.89
CA GLU A 423 17.76 -35.59 39.36
C GLU A 423 16.62 -34.56 39.46
N VAL A 424 16.54 -33.77 40.51
CA VAL A 424 15.57 -32.68 40.66
C VAL A 424 15.76 -31.59 39.61
N ASN A 425 17.00 -31.12 39.43
CA ASN A 425 17.31 -30.06 38.48
C ASN A 425 17.06 -30.52 37.05
N ASP A 426 17.43 -31.74 36.68
CA ASP A 426 17.21 -32.31 35.36
C ASP A 426 15.70 -32.48 35.04
N SER A 427 14.92 -32.93 36.02
CA SER A 427 13.47 -33.07 35.88
C SER A 427 12.75 -31.71 35.85
N GLN A 428 13.25 -30.70 36.58
CA GLN A 428 12.75 -29.31 36.48
C GLN A 428 13.03 -28.71 35.10
N LEU A 429 14.23 -28.89 34.55
CA LEU A 429 14.57 -28.45 33.21
C LEU A 429 13.68 -29.11 32.14
N ALA A 430 13.46 -30.43 32.27
CA ALA A 430 12.57 -31.19 31.38
C ALA A 430 11.11 -30.66 31.42
N LEU A 431 10.61 -30.32 32.63
CA LEU A 431 9.28 -29.74 32.80
C LEU A 431 9.21 -28.36 32.11
N THR A 432 10.17 -27.48 32.37
CA THR A 432 10.20 -26.15 31.74
C THR A 432 10.26 -26.27 30.22
N GLN A 433 11.10 -27.15 29.68
CA GLN A 433 11.20 -27.37 28.23
C GLN A 433 9.88 -27.88 27.62
N ALA A 434 9.17 -28.79 28.32
CA ALA A 434 7.88 -29.30 27.88
C ALA A 434 6.82 -28.18 27.87
N GLN A 435 6.79 -27.31 28.90
CA GLN A 435 5.88 -26.17 28.98
C GLN A 435 6.12 -25.18 27.82
N LEU A 436 7.39 -24.83 27.56
CA LEU A 436 7.77 -23.95 26.44
C LEU A 436 7.38 -24.56 25.10
N SER A 437 7.61 -25.87 24.91
CA SER A 437 7.24 -26.57 23.67
C SER A 437 5.72 -26.59 23.44
N ARG A 438 4.93 -26.76 24.52
CA ARG A 438 3.45 -26.69 24.43
C ARG A 438 2.99 -25.30 23.99
N SER A 439 3.51 -24.25 24.63
CA SER A 439 3.14 -22.87 24.28
C SER A 439 3.55 -22.53 22.84
N GLN A 440 4.72 -22.98 22.41
CA GLN A 440 5.19 -22.78 21.03
C GLN A 440 4.31 -23.48 20.01
N ALA A 441 3.80 -24.70 20.31
CA ALA A 441 2.92 -25.44 19.42
C ALA A 441 1.59 -24.73 19.21
N ILE A 442 0.97 -24.20 20.29
CA ILE A 442 -0.26 -23.39 20.21
C ILE A 442 -0.03 -22.16 19.35
N TYR A 443 1.04 -21.41 19.61
CA TYR A 443 1.40 -20.22 18.84
C TYR A 443 1.59 -20.54 17.34
N ASN A 444 2.32 -21.60 17.02
CA ASN A 444 2.57 -22.00 15.64
C ASN A 444 1.27 -22.30 14.89
N PHE A 445 0.31 -22.96 15.54
CA PHE A 445 -1.02 -23.20 14.98
C PHE A 445 -1.77 -21.90 14.72
N LEU A 446 -1.84 -20.99 15.71
CA LEU A 446 -2.57 -19.72 15.60
C LEU A 446 -1.99 -18.81 14.52
N VAL A 447 -0.66 -18.77 14.40
CA VAL A 447 0.01 -18.02 13.34
C VAL A 447 -0.27 -18.63 11.97
N ALA A 448 -0.19 -19.96 11.85
CA ALA A 448 -0.50 -20.64 10.59
C ALA A 448 -1.96 -20.39 10.16
N LYS A 449 -2.90 -20.37 11.11
CA LYS A 449 -4.29 -20.02 10.82
C LYS A 449 -4.45 -18.58 10.38
N ALA A 450 -3.82 -17.61 11.04
CA ALA A 450 -3.89 -16.21 10.65
C ALA A 450 -3.35 -15.99 9.21
N GLN A 451 -2.26 -16.68 8.84
CA GLN A 451 -1.68 -16.65 7.50
C GLN A 451 -2.56 -17.35 6.46
N LEU A 452 -3.25 -18.42 6.85
CA LEU A 452 -4.21 -19.10 5.99
C LEU A 452 -5.41 -18.19 5.68
N ASP A 453 -6.01 -17.56 6.70
CA ASP A 453 -7.14 -16.64 6.56
C ASP A 453 -6.80 -15.47 5.63
N GLU A 454 -5.60 -14.90 5.76
CA GLU A 454 -5.07 -13.86 4.85
C GLU A 454 -4.97 -14.37 3.42
N THR A 455 -4.34 -15.53 3.21
CA THR A 455 -4.13 -16.13 1.88
C THR A 455 -5.43 -16.46 1.17
N MET A 456 -6.42 -16.94 1.92
CA MET A 456 -7.76 -17.25 1.40
C MET A 456 -8.63 -16.00 1.20
N GLY A 457 -8.22 -14.85 1.74
CA GLY A 457 -8.95 -13.60 1.67
C GLY A 457 -10.22 -13.61 2.53
N ILE A 458 -10.16 -14.24 3.70
CA ILE A 458 -11.26 -14.25 4.66
C ILE A 458 -11.30 -12.92 5.40
N ASP A 459 -12.37 -12.16 5.17
CA ASP A 459 -12.55 -10.86 5.82
C ASP A 459 -12.79 -11.05 7.34
N TYR A 460 -12.20 -10.16 8.12
CA TYR A 460 -12.41 -10.12 9.55
C TYR A 460 -13.85 -9.69 9.86
N THR A 461 -14.55 -10.53 10.62
CA THR A 461 -15.84 -10.21 11.22
C THR A 461 -15.65 -10.16 12.72
N PRO A 462 -15.90 -9.01 13.40
CA PRO A 462 -15.83 -8.93 14.84
C PRO A 462 -16.72 -10.00 15.48
N THR A 463 -16.22 -10.71 16.47
CA THR A 463 -17.02 -11.63 17.26
C THR A 463 -18.05 -10.78 18.01
N SER A 464 -19.31 -10.80 17.57
CA SER A 464 -20.37 -10.12 18.31
C SER A 464 -20.44 -10.80 19.67
N GLU A 465 -19.98 -10.14 20.71
CA GLU A 465 -20.31 -10.56 22.07
C GLU A 465 -21.82 -10.69 22.17
N ASN A 466 -22.27 -11.86 22.54
CA ASN A 466 -23.65 -12.10 22.88
C ASN A 466 -24.06 -11.06 23.93
N LYS A 467 -25.01 -10.22 23.54
CA LYS A 467 -25.74 -9.34 24.45
C LYS A 467 -26.49 -10.18 25.51
#